data_088c2f039da7398d5ef65fd47cd4877e
#
_entry.id   088c2f039da7398d5ef65fd47cd4877e
#
_cell.length_a   1.000
_cell.length_b   1.000
_cell.length_c   1.000
_cell.angle_alpha   90.00
_cell.angle_beta   90.00
_cell.angle_gamma   90.00
#
_symmetry.space_group_name_H-M   'P 1'
#
loop_
_entity.id
_entity.type
_entity.pdbx_description
1 polymer ?
#
loop_
_entity_poly.entity_id
_entity_poly.type
_entity_poly.pdbx_seq_one_letter_code
_entity_poly.pdbx_strand_id
1 'polypeptide(L)'
;MSMTPPVGTGVKQSRLDPEPIARRDALGMAALWSTASALLFSVFGMMRLPRAAVLASPSKRFKVTLPGTLGAGEPFVPPGRTVSIFRDESGVHAVSLICTHLGCIVKAGAGGFECPCHGSRYDKEGNVTKGPAPQALPWLKVAVAGDVVQVDEGSKVPTGTKVSA
;
A
#
# COMPACT_ATOMS: atom_id res chain seq x y z
N MET A 1 -34.35 -1.84 86.67
CA MET A 1 -35.05 -1.71 85.42
C MET A 1 -34.30 -2.55 84.34
N SER A 2 -34.82 -3.74 84.09
CA SER A 2 -34.22 -4.70 83.14
C SER A 2 -34.87 -4.48 81.79
N MET A 3 -34.05 -4.02 80.78
CA MET A 3 -34.50 -3.91 79.41
C MET A 3 -34.17 -5.24 78.69
N THR A 4 -35.20 -6.01 78.39
CA THR A 4 -35.12 -7.16 77.48
C THR A 4 -35.01 -6.67 76.06
N PRO A 5 -34.06 -7.21 75.25
CA PRO A 5 -33.98 -6.85 73.84
C PRO A 5 -35.17 -7.46 73.05
N PRO A 6 -35.63 -6.81 71.95
CA PRO A 6 -36.74 -7.31 71.18
C PRO A 6 -36.34 -8.64 70.46
N VAL A 7 -37.26 -9.62 70.60
CA VAL A 7 -37.19 -10.89 69.91
C VAL A 7 -37.28 -10.61 68.38
N GLY A 8 -36.20 -10.92 67.66
CA GLY A 8 -36.14 -10.83 66.22
C GLY A 8 -37.18 -11.81 65.63
N THR A 9 -38.16 -11.33 64.90
CA THR A 9 -39.08 -12.10 64.10
C THR A 9 -38.29 -12.82 62.97
N GLY A 10 -37.94 -14.05 63.25
CA GLY A 10 -37.34 -14.93 62.22
C GLY A 10 -38.36 -15.16 61.09
N VAL A 11 -38.33 -14.36 60.09
CA VAL A 11 -38.99 -14.63 58.83
C VAL A 11 -38.39 -15.92 58.28
N LYS A 12 -39.16 -17.04 58.28
CA LYS A 12 -38.75 -18.27 57.61
C LYS A 12 -38.61 -17.98 56.12
N GLN A 13 -37.37 -17.87 55.65
CA GLN A 13 -37.09 -17.80 54.23
C GLN A 13 -37.71 -19.02 53.54
N SER A 14 -38.56 -18.77 52.54
CA SER A 14 -39.10 -19.81 51.67
C SER A 14 -37.98 -20.42 50.86
N ARG A 15 -38.04 -21.73 50.57
CA ARG A 15 -37.06 -22.42 49.69
C ARG A 15 -36.95 -21.81 48.28
N LEU A 16 -37.85 -20.91 47.95
CA LEU A 16 -37.90 -20.21 46.64
C LEU A 16 -37.31 -18.79 46.69
N ASP A 17 -36.95 -18.32 47.92
CA ASP A 17 -36.33 -17.01 48.02
C ASP A 17 -34.85 -17.13 47.59
N PRO A 18 -34.41 -16.36 46.60
CA PRO A 18 -33.00 -16.40 46.19
C PRO A 18 -32.10 -15.94 47.33
N GLU A 19 -31.09 -16.73 47.65
CA GLU A 19 -30.10 -16.34 48.68
C GLU A 19 -29.43 -15.01 48.28
N PRO A 20 -29.24 -14.10 49.23
CA PRO A 20 -28.57 -12.82 48.93
C PRO A 20 -27.12 -13.10 48.51
N ILE A 21 -26.79 -12.72 47.28
CA ILE A 21 -25.47 -12.88 46.73
C ILE A 21 -24.49 -12.00 47.56
N ALA A 22 -23.41 -12.57 48.04
CA ALA A 22 -22.38 -11.85 48.72
C ALA A 22 -21.81 -10.74 47.81
N ARG A 23 -21.55 -9.53 48.34
CA ARG A 23 -21.02 -8.39 47.53
C ARG A 23 -19.75 -8.77 46.75
N ARG A 24 -18.91 -9.62 47.33
CA ARG A 24 -17.68 -10.12 46.70
C ARG A 24 -18.01 -10.95 45.44
N ASP A 25 -19.01 -11.82 45.51
CA ASP A 25 -19.39 -12.68 44.38
C ASP A 25 -20.13 -11.89 43.30
N ALA A 26 -20.93 -10.89 43.69
CA ALA A 26 -21.53 -9.95 42.73
C ALA A 26 -20.47 -9.13 41.96
N LEU A 27 -19.45 -8.63 42.64
CA LEU A 27 -18.34 -7.92 42.00
C LEU A 27 -17.51 -8.86 41.12
N GLY A 28 -17.26 -10.09 41.55
CA GLY A 28 -16.55 -11.10 40.75
C GLY A 28 -17.31 -11.45 39.45
N MET A 29 -18.63 -11.66 39.55
CA MET A 29 -19.45 -11.88 38.36
C MET A 29 -19.47 -10.67 37.42
N ALA A 30 -19.61 -9.47 37.96
CA ALA A 30 -19.58 -8.24 37.15
C ALA A 30 -18.26 -8.09 36.41
N ALA A 31 -17.12 -8.41 37.07
CA ALA A 31 -15.80 -8.37 36.43
C ALA A 31 -15.68 -9.42 35.31
N LEU A 32 -16.16 -10.64 35.52
CA LEU A 32 -16.17 -11.69 34.50
C LEU A 32 -17.03 -11.31 33.29
N TRP A 33 -18.22 -10.78 33.52
CA TRP A 33 -19.08 -10.33 32.43
C TRP A 33 -18.51 -9.16 31.65
N SER A 34 -17.87 -8.19 32.34
CA SER A 34 -17.23 -7.05 31.68
C SER A 34 -16.05 -7.48 30.82
N THR A 35 -15.21 -8.40 31.30
CA THR A 35 -14.08 -8.91 30.51
C THR A 35 -14.55 -9.77 29.33
N ALA A 36 -15.55 -10.63 29.52
CA ALA A 36 -16.13 -11.42 28.46
C ALA A 36 -16.75 -10.55 27.37
N SER A 37 -17.51 -9.50 27.75
CA SER A 37 -18.09 -8.57 26.79
C SER A 37 -17.01 -7.77 26.03
N ALA A 38 -15.97 -7.30 26.71
CA ALA A 38 -14.85 -6.59 26.08
C ALA A 38 -14.13 -7.47 25.04
N LEU A 39 -13.88 -8.73 25.36
CA LEU A 39 -13.31 -9.70 24.43
C LEU A 39 -14.23 -9.94 23.21
N LEU A 40 -15.52 -10.09 23.44
CA LEU A 40 -16.51 -10.31 22.40
C LEU A 40 -16.60 -9.11 21.45
N PHE A 41 -16.61 -7.89 22.00
CA PHE A 41 -16.60 -6.67 21.20
C PHE A 41 -15.27 -6.51 20.42
N SER A 42 -14.13 -6.88 21.02
CA SER A 42 -12.84 -6.84 20.33
C SER A 42 -12.82 -7.81 19.14
N VAL A 43 -13.27 -9.05 19.33
CA VAL A 43 -13.35 -10.04 18.25
C VAL A 43 -14.33 -9.58 17.16
N PHE A 44 -15.49 -9.08 17.55
CA PHE A 44 -16.49 -8.58 16.60
C PHE A 44 -15.97 -7.36 15.83
N GLY A 45 -15.28 -6.43 16.51
CA GLY A 45 -14.63 -5.29 15.90
C GLY A 45 -13.55 -5.72 14.90
N MET A 46 -12.75 -6.72 15.26
CA MET A 46 -11.71 -7.26 14.38
C MET A 46 -12.29 -7.93 13.13
N MET A 47 -13.44 -8.61 13.26
CA MET A 47 -14.17 -9.18 12.13
C MET A 47 -14.84 -8.12 11.25
N ARG A 48 -15.13 -6.93 11.80
CA ARG A 48 -15.69 -5.76 11.10
C ARG A 48 -14.64 -4.83 10.55
N LEU A 49 -13.34 -5.03 10.87
CA LEU A 49 -12.29 -4.31 10.17
C LEU A 49 -12.53 -4.53 8.68
N PRO A 50 -12.75 -3.47 7.88
CA PRO A 50 -12.85 -3.63 6.46
C PRO A 50 -11.57 -4.36 6.05
N ARG A 51 -11.70 -5.54 5.46
CA ARG A 51 -10.61 -6.12 4.68
C ARG A 51 -10.14 -4.96 3.84
N ALA A 52 -8.92 -4.50 4.10
CA ALA A 52 -8.37 -3.36 3.38
C ALA A 52 -8.81 -3.56 1.95
N ALA A 53 -9.72 -2.71 1.47
CA ALA A 53 -10.13 -2.77 0.09
C ALA A 53 -8.80 -2.66 -0.62
N VAL A 54 -8.33 -3.77 -1.14
CA VAL A 54 -7.14 -3.78 -1.99
C VAL A 54 -7.63 -2.89 -3.12
N LEU A 55 -7.32 -1.60 -2.98
CA LEU A 55 -7.49 -0.64 -4.07
C LEU A 55 -6.81 -1.34 -5.21
N ALA A 56 -7.60 -1.73 -6.20
CA ALA A 56 -7.08 -2.44 -7.35
C ALA A 56 -5.91 -1.61 -7.85
N SER A 57 -4.69 -2.04 -7.49
CA SER A 57 -3.48 -1.37 -7.97
C SER A 57 -3.61 -1.33 -9.47
N PRO A 58 -3.48 -0.18 -10.11
CA PRO A 58 -3.59 -0.09 -11.55
C PRO A 58 -2.68 -1.16 -12.14
N SER A 59 -3.19 -1.88 -13.12
CA SER A 59 -2.42 -2.96 -13.76
C SER A 59 -1.02 -2.46 -14.10
N LYS A 60 0.00 -3.18 -13.65
CA LYS A 60 1.39 -2.88 -13.99
C LYS A 60 1.67 -3.03 -15.50
N ARG A 61 0.76 -3.69 -16.22
CA ARG A 61 0.79 -3.82 -17.67
C ARG A 61 -0.21 -2.87 -18.30
N PHE A 62 0.26 -2.03 -19.18
CA PHE A 62 -0.59 -1.11 -19.93
C PHE A 62 -0.17 -1.05 -21.38
N LYS A 63 -1.10 -0.63 -22.23
CA LYS A 63 -0.89 -0.42 -23.65
C LYS A 63 -0.99 1.06 -23.94
N VAL A 64 -0.15 1.55 -24.82
CA VAL A 64 -0.14 2.93 -25.28
C VAL A 64 0.19 2.98 -26.75
N THR A 65 -0.49 3.86 -27.48
CA THR A 65 -0.14 4.13 -28.89
C THR A 65 0.88 5.30 -28.87
N LEU A 66 2.01 5.09 -29.50
CA LEU A 66 3.00 6.15 -29.64
C LEU A 66 2.54 7.16 -30.68
N PRO A 67 2.68 8.47 -30.41
CA PRO A 67 2.44 9.48 -31.42
C PRO A 67 3.33 9.29 -32.64
N GLY A 68 2.76 9.33 -33.83
CA GLY A 68 3.57 9.24 -35.09
C GLY A 68 4.55 10.41 -35.27
N THR A 69 4.35 11.50 -34.51
CA THR A 69 5.20 12.67 -34.50
C THR A 69 6.36 12.60 -33.53
N LEU A 70 6.49 11.48 -32.77
CA LEU A 70 7.55 11.29 -31.79
C LEU A 70 8.90 11.25 -32.48
N GLY A 71 9.78 12.22 -32.18
CA GLY A 71 11.14 12.29 -32.71
C GLY A 71 12.00 11.13 -32.21
N ALA A 72 12.98 10.72 -33.02
CA ALA A 72 13.91 9.67 -32.63
C ALA A 72 14.66 10.05 -31.33
N GLY A 73 14.54 9.21 -30.30
CA GLY A 73 15.16 9.44 -28.99
C GLY A 73 14.47 10.49 -28.12
N GLU A 74 13.30 10.97 -28.51
CA GLU A 74 12.48 11.85 -27.68
C GLU A 74 11.72 11.07 -26.60
N PRO A 75 11.70 11.55 -25.34
CA PRO A 75 10.97 10.87 -24.26
C PRO A 75 9.47 11.08 -24.39
N PHE A 76 8.71 9.99 -24.48
CA PHE A 76 7.25 10.02 -24.36
C PHE A 76 6.82 9.48 -23.00
N VAL A 77 6.16 10.31 -22.19
CA VAL A 77 5.64 9.94 -20.87
C VAL A 77 4.12 9.82 -20.96
N PRO A 78 3.55 8.62 -20.88
CA PRO A 78 2.10 8.44 -20.91
C PRO A 78 1.45 9.11 -19.70
N PRO A 79 0.27 9.77 -19.86
CA PRO A 79 -0.44 10.41 -18.77
C PRO A 79 -0.72 9.43 -17.61
N GLY A 80 -0.43 9.84 -16.38
CA GLY A 80 -0.67 9.04 -15.17
C GLY A 80 0.27 7.84 -14.99
N ARG A 81 1.36 7.77 -15.75
CA ARG A 81 2.40 6.73 -15.63
C ARG A 81 3.75 7.31 -15.28
N THR A 82 4.56 6.52 -14.58
CA THR A 82 5.93 6.86 -14.18
C THR A 82 6.96 6.14 -15.05
N VAL A 83 6.75 6.18 -16.35
CA VAL A 83 7.56 5.50 -17.37
C VAL A 83 7.80 6.46 -18.52
N SER A 84 9.02 6.50 -19.03
CA SER A 84 9.37 7.15 -20.28
C SER A 84 9.61 6.10 -21.37
N ILE A 85 8.96 6.25 -22.50
CA ILE A 85 9.11 5.37 -23.67
C ILE A 85 9.89 6.14 -24.73
N PHE A 86 10.83 5.46 -25.33
CA PHE A 86 11.66 6.01 -26.40
C PHE A 86 11.52 5.15 -27.66
N ARG A 87 11.54 5.79 -28.80
CA ARG A 87 11.63 5.15 -30.10
C ARG A 87 12.88 5.70 -30.80
N ASP A 88 13.73 4.83 -31.29
CA ASP A 88 14.87 5.17 -32.13
C ASP A 88 14.98 4.18 -33.29
N GLU A 89 16.00 4.33 -34.14
CA GLU A 89 16.25 3.47 -35.30
C GLU A 89 16.50 1.99 -34.91
N SER A 90 16.95 1.75 -33.68
CA SER A 90 17.26 0.42 -33.16
C SER A 90 16.07 -0.26 -32.47
N GLY A 91 14.95 0.46 -32.27
CA GLY A 91 13.72 -0.07 -31.69
C GLY A 91 13.09 0.77 -30.60
N VAL A 92 12.22 0.16 -29.82
CA VAL A 92 11.49 0.80 -28.72
C VAL A 92 12.00 0.26 -27.39
N HIS A 93 12.17 1.14 -26.42
CA HIS A 93 12.49 0.77 -25.04
C HIS A 93 11.76 1.66 -24.05
N ALA A 94 11.66 1.23 -22.80
CA ALA A 94 11.00 1.99 -21.74
C ALA A 94 11.91 2.02 -20.50
N VAL A 95 11.97 3.20 -19.87
CA VAL A 95 12.77 3.46 -18.66
C VAL A 95 11.81 3.92 -17.55
N SER A 96 11.98 3.38 -16.35
CA SER A 96 11.23 3.81 -15.18
C SER A 96 11.65 5.21 -14.77
N LEU A 97 10.70 6.08 -14.49
CA LEU A 97 10.95 7.44 -13.95
C LEU A 97 11.01 7.46 -12.43
N ILE A 98 11.15 6.32 -11.77
CA ILE A 98 11.26 6.23 -10.32
C ILE A 98 12.73 6.28 -9.91
N CYS A 99 13.14 7.36 -9.24
CA CYS A 99 14.49 7.57 -8.76
C CYS A 99 14.93 6.45 -7.79
N THR A 100 16.09 5.88 -8.02
CA THR A 100 16.63 4.78 -7.23
C THR A 100 17.16 5.21 -5.86
N HIS A 101 17.18 6.53 -5.55
CA HIS A 101 17.53 7.02 -4.22
C HIS A 101 16.39 6.78 -3.21
N LEU A 102 15.26 7.44 -3.36
CA LEU A 102 14.11 7.37 -2.44
C LEU A 102 12.75 7.38 -3.16
N GLY A 103 12.69 6.94 -4.41
CA GLY A 103 11.43 6.76 -5.12
C GLY A 103 10.75 8.02 -5.68
N CYS A 104 11.45 9.17 -5.70
CA CYS A 104 10.93 10.39 -6.33
C CYS A 104 10.76 10.17 -7.85
N ILE A 105 9.81 10.89 -8.46
CA ILE A 105 9.63 10.86 -9.91
C ILE A 105 10.69 11.78 -10.56
N VAL A 106 11.52 11.22 -11.42
CA VAL A 106 12.49 11.99 -12.20
C VAL A 106 11.82 12.65 -13.40
N LYS A 107 12.34 13.80 -13.80
CA LYS A 107 11.92 14.51 -15.01
C LYS A 107 12.79 14.07 -16.18
N ALA A 108 12.16 13.66 -17.28
CA ALA A 108 12.84 13.38 -18.53
C ALA A 108 13.10 14.69 -19.30
N GLY A 109 14.27 14.80 -19.91
CA GLY A 109 14.67 15.93 -20.73
C GLY A 109 15.60 15.49 -21.87
N ALA A 110 15.97 16.43 -22.72
CA ALA A 110 16.82 16.15 -23.89
C ALA A 110 18.21 15.58 -23.55
N GLY A 111 18.73 15.86 -22.34
CA GLY A 111 20.03 15.38 -21.87
C GLY A 111 19.98 14.11 -21.00
N GLY A 112 18.81 13.57 -20.72
CA GLY A 112 18.63 12.44 -19.80
C GLY A 112 17.57 12.72 -18.75
N PHE A 113 17.80 12.32 -17.48
CA PHE A 113 16.81 12.45 -16.42
C PHE A 113 17.39 13.19 -15.21
N GLU A 114 16.55 13.99 -14.56
CA GLU A 114 16.92 14.72 -13.36
C GLU A 114 15.88 14.50 -12.24
N CYS A 115 16.37 14.18 -11.04
CA CYS A 115 15.54 14.03 -9.86
C CYS A 115 15.43 15.37 -9.13
N PRO A 116 14.21 15.95 -8.99
CA PRO A 116 14.03 17.25 -8.35
C PRO A 116 14.21 17.21 -6.84
N CYS A 117 14.13 16.02 -6.22
CA CYS A 117 14.18 15.88 -4.76
C CYS A 117 15.58 16.13 -4.19
N HIS A 118 16.61 15.47 -4.74
CA HIS A 118 17.97 15.52 -4.22
C HIS A 118 19.02 15.69 -5.32
N GLY A 119 18.61 16.07 -6.54
CA GLY A 119 19.52 16.44 -7.62
C GLY A 119 20.30 15.30 -8.26
N SER A 120 19.82 14.02 -8.10
CA SER A 120 20.42 12.93 -8.87
C SER A 120 20.18 13.14 -10.36
N ARG A 121 21.21 12.87 -11.18
CA ARG A 121 21.14 12.96 -12.63
C ARG A 121 21.49 11.64 -13.27
N TYR A 122 20.86 11.40 -14.41
CA TYR A 122 21.03 10.18 -15.20
C TYR A 122 21.18 10.57 -16.68
N ASP A 123 21.95 9.79 -17.41
CA ASP A 123 22.04 9.92 -18.87
C ASP A 123 20.75 9.44 -19.57
N LYS A 124 20.75 9.42 -20.90
CA LYS A 124 19.61 8.99 -21.71
C LYS A 124 19.28 7.50 -21.54
N GLU A 125 20.26 6.70 -21.21
CA GLU A 125 20.16 5.28 -20.94
C GLU A 125 19.73 4.98 -19.50
N GLY A 126 19.64 6.02 -18.64
CA GLY A 126 19.27 5.90 -17.24
C GLY A 126 20.44 5.62 -16.30
N ASN A 127 21.69 5.62 -16.76
CA ASN A 127 22.84 5.43 -15.88
C ASN A 127 23.07 6.68 -15.03
N VAL A 128 23.52 6.49 -13.78
CA VAL A 128 23.79 7.60 -12.87
C VAL A 128 24.98 8.41 -13.32
N THR A 129 24.78 9.69 -13.58
CA THR A 129 25.87 10.66 -13.88
C THR A 129 26.19 11.52 -12.68
N LYS A 130 25.21 11.70 -11.76
CA LYS A 130 25.40 12.43 -10.50
C LYS A 130 24.52 11.82 -9.40
N GLY A 131 25.13 11.49 -8.24
CA GLY A 131 24.42 10.99 -7.06
C GLY A 131 23.50 12.02 -6.40
N PRO A 132 22.73 11.63 -5.36
CA PRO A 132 22.94 10.48 -4.46
C PRO A 132 22.31 9.13 -4.87
N ALA A 133 21.70 8.99 -6.01
CA ALA A 133 21.13 7.72 -6.47
C ALA A 133 22.21 6.63 -6.57
N PRO A 134 21.98 5.42 -5.99
CA PRO A 134 22.97 4.36 -5.96
C PRO A 134 23.03 3.50 -7.24
N GLN A 135 22.00 3.52 -8.06
CA GLN A 135 21.81 2.61 -9.20
C GLN A 135 21.16 3.33 -10.38
N ALA A 136 21.36 2.77 -11.57
CA ALA A 136 20.69 3.21 -12.80
C ALA A 136 19.16 3.10 -12.69
N LEU A 137 18.46 3.89 -13.49
CA LEU A 137 17.01 3.73 -13.67
C LEU A 137 16.73 2.39 -14.35
N PRO A 138 15.80 1.58 -13.83
CA PRO A 138 15.52 0.29 -14.40
C PRO A 138 14.82 0.39 -15.77
N TRP A 139 15.30 -0.41 -16.72
CA TRP A 139 14.60 -0.64 -17.97
C TRP A 139 13.46 -1.62 -17.78
N LEU A 140 12.35 -1.38 -18.45
CA LEU A 140 11.12 -2.13 -18.32
C LEU A 140 10.85 -2.98 -19.56
N LYS A 141 10.21 -4.13 -19.35
CA LYS A 141 9.85 -5.02 -20.44
C LYS A 141 8.82 -4.36 -21.36
N VAL A 142 9.13 -4.35 -22.64
CA VAL A 142 8.30 -3.80 -23.72
C VAL A 142 7.93 -4.88 -24.70
N ALA A 143 6.73 -4.83 -25.25
CA ALA A 143 6.32 -5.60 -26.44
C ALA A 143 5.65 -4.64 -27.41
N VAL A 144 5.97 -4.75 -28.69
CA VAL A 144 5.45 -3.90 -29.75
C VAL A 144 4.56 -4.70 -30.67
N ALA A 145 3.39 -4.17 -31.01
CA ALA A 145 2.44 -4.75 -31.94
C ALA A 145 1.90 -3.64 -32.85
N GLY A 146 2.54 -3.42 -33.99
CA GLY A 146 2.28 -2.25 -34.84
C GLY A 146 2.58 -0.95 -34.08
N ASP A 147 1.64 -0.02 -34.06
CA ASP A 147 1.78 1.26 -33.36
C ASP A 147 1.51 1.18 -31.86
N VAL A 148 1.11 0.02 -31.36
CA VAL A 148 0.77 -0.18 -29.95
C VAL A 148 1.97 -0.76 -29.20
N VAL A 149 2.41 -0.06 -28.18
CA VAL A 149 3.47 -0.48 -27.26
C VAL A 149 2.84 -0.93 -25.95
N GLN A 150 3.11 -2.16 -25.56
CA GLN A 150 2.74 -2.68 -24.25
C GLN A 150 3.95 -2.63 -23.34
N VAL A 151 3.80 -1.96 -22.19
CA VAL A 151 4.84 -1.87 -21.15
C VAL A 151 4.41 -2.67 -19.93
N ASP A 152 5.36 -3.41 -19.35
CA ASP A 152 5.18 -4.10 -18.06
C ASP A 152 6.09 -3.47 -17.00
N GLU A 153 5.52 -2.61 -16.15
CA GLU A 153 6.22 -1.96 -15.04
C GLU A 153 6.68 -2.95 -13.94
N GLY A 154 6.15 -4.17 -13.96
CA GLY A 154 6.52 -5.21 -13.01
C GLY A 154 7.75 -6.03 -13.43
N SER A 155 8.16 -5.94 -14.69
CA SER A 155 9.26 -6.73 -15.25
C SER A 155 10.41 -5.84 -15.70
N LYS A 156 11.56 -5.98 -15.04
CA LYS A 156 12.79 -5.27 -15.41
C LYS A 156 13.58 -6.08 -16.43
N VAL A 157 14.25 -5.38 -17.32
CA VAL A 157 15.15 -5.97 -18.34
C VAL A 157 16.53 -5.30 -18.26
N PRO A 158 17.59 -5.94 -18.77
CA PRO A 158 18.91 -5.33 -18.85
C PRO A 158 18.89 -4.02 -19.65
N THR A 159 19.74 -3.07 -19.27
CA THR A 159 19.97 -1.85 -20.02
C THR A 159 20.42 -2.18 -21.44
N GLY A 160 19.86 -1.48 -22.43
CA GLY A 160 20.16 -1.77 -23.86
C GLY A 160 19.18 -2.73 -24.52
N THR A 161 18.26 -3.36 -23.77
CA THR A 161 17.22 -4.23 -24.34
C THR A 161 16.18 -3.41 -25.11
N LYS A 162 16.19 -3.48 -26.43
CA LYS A 162 15.23 -2.82 -27.32
C LYS A 162 14.41 -3.83 -28.09
N VAL A 163 13.22 -3.48 -28.45
CA VAL A 163 12.31 -4.32 -29.24
C VAL A 163 12.09 -3.63 -30.59
N SER A 164 12.34 -4.33 -31.67
CA SER A 164 12.07 -3.83 -33.04
C SER A 164 10.60 -3.46 -33.20
N ALA A 165 10.33 -2.31 -33.80
CA ALA A 165 8.99 -1.81 -34.07
C ALA A 165 8.45 -2.35 -35.37
#